data_2d363ab3165dc186fcb9160a10d05f9c
#
_entry.id   2d363ab3165dc186fcb9160a10d05f9c
#
_cell.length_a   1.000
_cell.length_b   1.000
_cell.length_c   1.000
_cell.angle_alpha   90.00
_cell.angle_beta   90.00
_cell.angle_gamma   90.00
#
_symmetry.space_group_name_H-M   'P 1'
#
loop_
_entity.id
_entity.type
_entity.pdbx_description
1 polymer ?
#
loop_
_entity_poly.entity_id
_entity_poly.type
_entity_poly.pdbx_seq_one_letter_code
_entity_poly.pdbx_strand_id
1 'polypeptide(L)'
;MAGARPEQAVLTRDTDMSKTDETRAVIEGMVDGLNDHRIADIGEFFASNFRWMGNQGCGTKEGLQAFQDNWQKPFQAAFSDKVCIDEARLYMGEWAAAFGRQEAVHSGEFLGIAPTGKKVEIRYMDFWKVVDGKIVDNYVNVDFAHVAAQLGVDLFQGHGWEAFDRAEKTPPTP
;
A
#
# COMPACT_ATOMS: atom_id res chain seq x y z
N MET A 1 29.45 -20.24 8.10
CA MET A 1 28.73 -19.49 9.17
C MET A 1 27.26 -19.51 8.79
N ALA A 2 26.43 -20.24 9.54
CA ALA A 2 25.00 -20.29 9.31
C ALA A 2 24.42 -18.97 9.84
N GLY A 3 23.91 -18.12 8.95
CA GLY A 3 23.19 -16.91 9.33
C GLY A 3 21.93 -17.29 10.12
N ALA A 4 21.76 -16.69 11.30
CA ALA A 4 20.55 -16.84 12.08
C ALA A 4 19.37 -16.43 11.21
N ARG A 5 18.35 -17.29 11.07
CA ARG A 5 17.08 -16.93 10.46
C ARG A 5 16.46 -15.81 11.29
N PRO A 6 15.92 -14.77 10.68
CA PRO A 6 15.17 -13.78 11.44
C PRO A 6 14.04 -14.51 12.18
N GLU A 7 13.89 -14.18 13.44
CA GLU A 7 12.84 -14.72 14.30
C GLU A 7 11.50 -14.42 13.64
N GLN A 8 10.77 -15.47 13.23
CA GLN A 8 9.44 -15.32 12.67
C GLN A 8 8.53 -14.85 13.78
N ALA A 9 7.96 -13.65 13.64
CA ALA A 9 6.88 -13.22 14.49
C ALA A 9 5.68 -14.16 14.27
N VAL A 10 5.53 -15.16 15.13
CA VAL A 10 4.32 -15.96 15.18
C VAL A 10 3.26 -15.10 15.85
N LEU A 11 2.31 -14.62 15.05
CA LEU A 11 1.15 -13.91 15.58
C LEU A 11 0.27 -14.93 16.30
N THR A 12 0.57 -15.19 17.57
CA THR A 12 -0.32 -15.92 18.47
C THR A 12 -1.54 -15.04 18.76
N ARG A 13 -2.69 -15.65 19.07
CA ARG A 13 -3.87 -14.94 19.56
C ARG A 13 -3.46 -14.15 20.79
N ASP A 14 -3.04 -12.92 20.61
CA ASP A 14 -2.82 -12.02 21.70
C ASP A 14 -4.18 -11.44 22.11
N THR A 15 -4.53 -11.69 23.35
CA THR A 15 -5.79 -11.24 23.95
C THR A 15 -5.68 -9.84 24.53
N ASP A 16 -4.62 -9.10 24.23
CA ASP A 16 -4.53 -7.70 24.64
C ASP A 16 -5.46 -6.83 23.79
N MET A 17 -6.72 -6.80 24.18
CA MET A 17 -7.75 -5.99 23.56
C MET A 17 -7.41 -4.50 23.59
N SER A 18 -6.64 -4.03 24.59
CA SER A 18 -6.27 -2.62 24.70
C SER A 18 -5.30 -2.19 23.58
N LYS A 19 -4.32 -3.02 23.24
CA LYS A 19 -3.42 -2.78 22.12
C LYS A 19 -4.13 -2.89 20.78
N THR A 20 -5.04 -3.84 20.64
CA THR A 20 -5.86 -3.98 19.43
C THR A 20 -6.73 -2.74 19.22
N ASP A 21 -7.35 -2.20 20.26
CA ASP A 21 -8.18 -1.01 20.18
C ASP A 21 -7.34 0.26 19.89
N GLU A 22 -6.15 0.36 20.49
CA GLU A 22 -5.20 1.44 20.17
C GLU A 22 -4.79 1.39 18.71
N THR A 23 -4.38 0.20 18.22
CA THR A 23 -4.01 -0.01 16.82
C THR A 23 -5.16 0.36 15.87
N ARG A 24 -6.37 -0.08 16.20
CA ARG A 24 -7.58 0.28 15.44
C ARG A 24 -7.76 1.79 15.36
N ALA A 25 -7.72 2.49 16.48
CA ALA A 25 -7.94 3.93 16.53
C ALA A 25 -6.92 4.70 15.68
N VAL A 26 -5.64 4.29 15.73
CA VAL A 26 -4.57 4.89 14.92
C VAL A 26 -4.81 4.70 13.43
N ILE A 27 -5.12 3.47 13.00
CA ILE A 27 -5.30 3.16 11.57
C ILE A 27 -6.58 3.80 11.03
N GLU A 28 -7.69 3.72 11.76
CA GLU A 28 -8.95 4.37 11.35
C GLU A 28 -8.78 5.88 11.25
N GLY A 29 -8.14 6.53 12.22
CA GLY A 29 -7.86 7.96 12.17
C GLY A 29 -6.97 8.36 10.98
N MET A 30 -5.95 7.55 10.67
CA MET A 30 -5.10 7.79 9.49
C MET A 30 -5.88 7.67 8.19
N VAL A 31 -6.71 6.64 8.02
CA VAL A 31 -7.53 6.43 6.81
C VAL A 31 -8.59 7.53 6.65
N ASP A 32 -9.22 7.93 7.74
CA ASP A 32 -10.17 9.06 7.73
C ASP A 32 -9.46 10.35 7.29
N GLY A 33 -8.25 10.60 7.80
CA GLY A 33 -7.43 11.74 7.36
C GLY A 33 -7.07 11.70 5.87
N LEU A 34 -6.80 10.51 5.32
CA LEU A 34 -6.58 10.34 3.87
C LEU A 34 -7.85 10.64 3.06
N ASN A 35 -8.99 10.13 3.48
CA ASN A 35 -10.27 10.31 2.79
C ASN A 35 -10.80 11.76 2.90
N ASP A 36 -10.50 12.43 4.00
CA ASP A 36 -10.78 13.87 4.18
C ASP A 36 -9.79 14.78 3.44
N HIS A 37 -8.84 14.21 2.69
CA HIS A 37 -7.77 14.94 1.99
C HIS A 37 -6.87 15.77 2.90
N ARG A 38 -6.79 15.44 4.21
CA ARG A 38 -5.92 16.07 5.22
C ARG A 38 -4.50 15.48 5.20
N ILE A 39 -3.91 15.42 4.01
CA ILE A 39 -2.64 14.70 3.78
C ILE A 39 -1.47 15.28 4.59
N ALA A 40 -1.46 16.59 4.84
CA ALA A 40 -0.42 17.23 5.65
C ALA A 40 -0.47 16.76 7.12
N ASP A 41 -1.65 16.42 7.61
CA ASP A 41 -1.89 16.10 9.02
C ASP A 41 -1.64 14.62 9.33
N ILE A 42 -1.73 13.73 8.33
CA ILE A 42 -1.56 12.28 8.59
C ILE A 42 -0.17 11.92 9.13
N GLY A 43 0.82 12.80 8.98
CA GLY A 43 2.15 12.63 9.60
C GLY A 43 2.11 12.44 11.11
N GLU A 44 1.06 12.92 11.79
CA GLU A 44 0.87 12.71 13.22
C GLU A 44 0.68 11.24 13.63
N PHE A 45 0.20 10.39 12.72
CA PHE A 45 0.00 8.96 12.97
C PHE A 45 1.28 8.14 12.85
N PHE A 46 2.36 8.71 12.29
CA PHE A 46 3.60 8.00 12.01
C PHE A 46 4.73 8.36 12.99
N ALA A 47 5.55 7.36 13.32
CA ALA A 47 6.80 7.61 14.04
C ALA A 47 7.82 8.29 13.12
N SER A 48 8.74 9.08 13.69
CA SER A 48 9.79 9.76 12.91
C SER A 48 10.72 8.78 12.17
N ASN A 49 10.95 7.62 12.78
CA ASN A 49 11.75 6.50 12.22
C ASN A 49 10.90 5.46 11.48
N PHE A 50 9.71 5.83 11.06
CA PHE A 50 8.79 4.98 10.29
C PHE A 50 9.47 4.36 9.06
N ARG A 51 9.13 3.11 8.78
CA ARG A 51 9.58 2.41 7.58
C ARG A 51 8.39 2.04 6.70
N TRP A 52 8.47 2.44 5.45
CA TRP A 52 7.49 2.10 4.42
C TRP A 52 8.14 1.15 3.42
N MET A 53 7.66 -0.08 3.34
CA MET A 53 8.24 -1.15 2.54
C MET A 53 7.28 -1.52 1.41
N GLY A 54 7.44 -0.81 0.28
CA GLY A 54 6.63 -1.04 -0.92
C GLY A 54 7.20 -2.16 -1.80
N ASN A 55 6.33 -2.70 -2.65
CA ASN A 55 6.71 -3.68 -3.67
C ASN A 55 7.59 -3.06 -4.78
N GLN A 56 7.98 -3.90 -5.74
CA GLN A 56 8.76 -3.47 -6.92
C GLN A 56 8.03 -2.32 -7.64
N GLY A 57 8.76 -1.27 -7.96
CA GLY A 57 8.25 -0.01 -8.52
C GLY A 57 7.95 1.05 -7.47
N CYS A 58 7.54 0.66 -6.26
CA CYS A 58 7.31 1.57 -5.14
C CYS A 58 8.58 1.81 -4.31
N GLY A 59 9.39 0.77 -4.08
CA GLY A 59 10.63 0.80 -3.30
C GLY A 59 10.39 0.98 -1.80
N THR A 60 11.47 1.12 -1.03
CA THR A 60 11.44 1.31 0.43
C THR A 60 11.74 2.77 0.80
N LYS A 61 11.07 3.28 1.83
CA LYS A 61 11.30 4.61 2.39
C LYS A 61 11.61 4.47 3.88
N GLU A 62 12.73 5.04 4.32
CA GLU A 62 13.15 5.03 5.71
C GLU A 62 13.00 6.43 6.31
N GLY A 63 12.18 6.54 7.34
CA GLY A 63 11.78 7.78 7.98
C GLY A 63 10.59 8.48 7.32
N LEU A 64 9.85 9.22 8.15
CA LEU A 64 8.65 9.94 7.72
C LEU A 64 8.93 10.94 6.58
N GLN A 65 10.04 11.66 6.65
CA GLN A 65 10.40 12.64 5.63
C GLN A 65 10.63 11.98 4.25
N ALA A 66 11.37 10.85 4.21
CA ALA A 66 11.62 10.12 2.98
C ALA A 66 10.32 9.53 2.39
N PHE A 67 9.42 9.05 3.24
CA PHE A 67 8.08 8.62 2.82
C PHE A 67 7.27 9.76 2.21
N GLN A 68 7.24 10.92 2.86
CA GLN A 68 6.51 12.08 2.37
C GLN A 68 7.07 12.58 1.03
N ASP A 69 8.39 12.70 0.91
CA ASP A 69 9.01 13.28 -0.29
C ASP A 69 9.05 12.32 -1.48
N ASN A 70 9.27 11.01 -1.24
CA ASN A 70 9.54 10.03 -2.30
C ASN A 70 8.37 9.07 -2.57
N TRP A 71 7.28 9.16 -1.81
CA TRP A 71 6.05 8.42 -2.05
C TRP A 71 4.83 9.33 -2.04
N GLN A 72 4.56 9.99 -0.92
CA GLN A 72 3.32 10.73 -0.72
C GLN A 72 3.13 11.85 -1.73
N LYS A 73 4.13 12.73 -1.88
CA LYS A 73 4.07 13.87 -2.82
C LYS A 73 4.00 13.42 -4.29
N PRO A 74 4.86 12.50 -4.79
CA PRO A 74 4.74 11.99 -6.15
C PRO A 74 3.38 11.33 -6.41
N PHE A 75 2.88 10.53 -5.46
CA PHE A 75 1.60 9.86 -5.61
C PHE A 75 0.42 10.84 -5.61
N GLN A 76 0.48 11.88 -4.78
CA GLN A 76 -0.49 12.98 -4.79
C GLN A 76 -0.46 13.76 -6.11
N ALA A 77 0.73 13.99 -6.66
CA ALA A 77 0.89 14.70 -7.94
C ALA A 77 0.32 13.89 -9.12
N ALA A 78 0.51 12.56 -9.10
CA ALA A 78 0.04 11.67 -10.16
C ALA A 78 -1.48 11.44 -10.14
N PHE A 79 -2.10 11.44 -8.94
CA PHE A 79 -3.50 11.04 -8.77
C PHE A 79 -4.27 12.02 -7.88
N SER A 80 -5.34 12.61 -8.41
CA SER A 80 -6.28 13.46 -7.68
C SER A 80 -7.55 12.71 -7.26
N ASP A 81 -8.38 13.35 -6.45
CA ASP A 81 -9.71 12.89 -6.02
C ASP A 81 -9.73 11.46 -5.47
N LYS A 82 -8.67 11.12 -4.72
CA LYS A 82 -8.49 9.77 -4.17
C LYS A 82 -9.48 9.49 -3.05
N VAL A 83 -10.09 8.31 -3.12
CA VAL A 83 -10.92 7.74 -2.07
C VAL A 83 -10.42 6.33 -1.77
N CYS A 84 -10.04 6.08 -0.51
CA CYS A 84 -9.67 4.74 -0.02
C CYS A 84 -10.92 3.94 0.30
N ILE A 85 -11.03 2.77 -0.27
CA ILE A 85 -12.14 1.83 -0.06
C ILE A 85 -11.52 0.49 0.35
N ASP A 86 -11.48 0.24 1.67
CA ASP A 86 -11.06 -1.05 2.19
C ASP A 86 -12.19 -2.06 2.07
N GLU A 87 -11.91 -3.20 1.48
CA GLU A 87 -12.83 -4.34 1.41
C GLU A 87 -12.83 -5.12 2.73
N ALA A 88 -11.68 -5.17 3.40
CA ALA A 88 -11.57 -5.71 4.75
C ALA A 88 -10.43 -5.05 5.51
N ARG A 89 -10.59 -4.94 6.84
CA ARG A 89 -9.55 -4.58 7.81
C ARG A 89 -9.49 -5.62 8.92
N LEU A 90 -8.29 -5.91 9.35
CA LEU A 90 -8.01 -6.83 10.45
C LEU A 90 -7.14 -6.11 11.48
N TYR A 91 -7.41 -6.38 12.77
CA TYR A 91 -6.65 -5.79 13.88
C TYR A 91 -6.31 -6.89 14.88
N MET A 92 -5.05 -6.96 15.28
CA MET A 92 -4.57 -7.93 16.24
C MET A 92 -3.32 -7.44 16.98
N GLY A 93 -3.47 -7.08 18.26
CA GLY A 93 -2.39 -6.52 19.05
C GLY A 93 -1.82 -5.26 18.38
N GLU A 94 -0.52 -5.22 18.14
CA GLU A 94 0.18 -4.11 17.49
C GLU A 94 0.04 -4.12 15.95
N TRP A 95 -0.69 -5.06 15.37
CA TRP A 95 -0.77 -5.21 13.93
C TRP A 95 -2.17 -4.91 13.39
N ALA A 96 -2.18 -4.26 12.24
CA ALA A 96 -3.37 -4.12 11.40
C ALA A 96 -3.04 -4.56 9.97
N ALA A 97 -4.06 -5.01 9.25
CA ALA A 97 -3.98 -5.28 7.84
C ALA A 97 -5.25 -4.82 7.14
N ALA A 98 -5.11 -4.38 5.89
CA ALA A 98 -6.24 -4.11 5.02
C ALA A 98 -5.91 -4.52 3.59
N PHE A 99 -6.95 -4.80 2.82
CA PHE A 99 -6.87 -4.82 1.37
C PHE A 99 -8.07 -4.11 0.79
N GLY A 100 -7.87 -3.53 -0.37
CA GLY A 100 -8.90 -2.76 -1.03
C GLY A 100 -8.38 -2.05 -2.25
N ARG A 101 -8.98 -0.91 -2.54
CA ARG A 101 -8.59 -0.06 -3.66
C ARG A 101 -8.70 1.41 -3.30
N GLN A 102 -7.95 2.23 -4.01
CA GLN A 102 -8.24 3.66 -4.14
C GLN A 102 -8.89 3.89 -5.50
N GLU A 103 -9.95 4.65 -5.53
CA GLU A 103 -10.48 5.25 -6.75
C GLU A 103 -9.88 6.64 -6.88
N ALA A 104 -9.38 6.99 -8.07
CA ALA A 104 -8.68 8.23 -8.29
C ALA A 104 -8.80 8.70 -9.75
N VAL A 105 -8.37 9.94 -10.01
CA VAL A 105 -8.18 10.47 -11.36
C VAL A 105 -6.69 10.56 -11.68
N HIS A 106 -6.25 10.00 -12.81
CA HIS A 106 -4.86 10.14 -13.29
C HIS A 106 -4.64 11.56 -13.82
N SER A 107 -4.16 12.44 -12.94
CA SER A 107 -4.06 13.89 -13.15
C SER A 107 -2.63 14.40 -13.36
N GLY A 108 -1.61 13.57 -13.08
CA GLY A 108 -0.20 13.89 -13.26
C GLY A 108 0.56 12.77 -13.94
N GLU A 109 1.87 12.94 -14.12
CA GLU A 109 2.72 11.90 -14.71
C GLU A 109 2.80 10.68 -13.79
N PHE A 110 2.69 9.48 -14.36
CA PHE A 110 2.83 8.20 -13.66
C PHE A 110 3.57 7.19 -14.54
N LEU A 111 4.72 6.71 -14.09
CA LEU A 111 5.58 5.74 -14.81
C LEU A 111 5.89 6.15 -16.26
N GLY A 112 6.15 7.43 -16.52
CA GLY A 112 6.38 7.97 -17.86
C GLY A 112 5.10 8.19 -18.67
N ILE A 113 3.93 7.89 -18.12
CA ILE A 113 2.64 8.12 -18.78
C ILE A 113 2.15 9.52 -18.45
N ALA A 114 1.95 10.36 -19.47
CA ALA A 114 1.41 11.69 -19.29
C ALA A 114 -0.02 11.66 -18.71
N PRO A 115 -0.47 12.70 -17.99
CA PRO A 115 -1.80 12.72 -17.39
C PRO A 115 -2.90 12.51 -18.44
N THR A 116 -3.82 11.59 -18.14
CA THR A 116 -4.89 11.20 -19.09
C THR A 116 -6.26 11.72 -18.68
N GLY A 117 -6.44 12.17 -17.42
CA GLY A 117 -7.74 12.52 -16.86
C GLY A 117 -8.67 11.31 -16.64
N LYS A 118 -8.20 10.09 -16.87
CA LYS A 118 -9.01 8.89 -16.65
C LYS A 118 -9.21 8.60 -15.18
N LYS A 119 -10.38 8.08 -14.83
CA LYS A 119 -10.58 7.41 -13.55
C LYS A 119 -9.86 6.08 -13.56
N VAL A 120 -9.18 5.77 -12.46
CA VAL A 120 -8.43 4.53 -12.26
C VAL A 120 -8.73 3.92 -10.91
N GLU A 121 -8.60 2.60 -10.85
CA GLU A 121 -8.63 1.81 -9.63
C GLU A 121 -7.20 1.40 -9.27
N ILE A 122 -6.77 1.71 -8.06
CA ILE A 122 -5.43 1.42 -7.55
C ILE A 122 -5.58 0.40 -6.43
N ARG A 123 -5.37 -0.87 -6.72
CA ARG A 123 -5.48 -1.96 -5.74
C ARG A 123 -4.30 -1.94 -4.78
N TYR A 124 -4.56 -2.26 -3.52
CA TYR A 124 -3.52 -2.35 -2.49
C TYR A 124 -3.79 -3.43 -1.45
N MET A 125 -2.71 -3.84 -0.81
CA MET A 125 -2.70 -4.61 0.43
C MET A 125 -1.68 -3.98 1.36
N ASP A 126 -2.08 -3.74 2.60
CA ASP A 126 -1.28 -3.09 3.63
C ASP A 126 -1.21 -3.92 4.89
N PHE A 127 -0.03 -3.92 5.51
CA PHE A 127 0.17 -4.36 6.88
C PHE A 127 0.87 -3.24 7.65
N TRP A 128 0.29 -2.80 8.73
CA TRP A 128 0.86 -1.77 9.61
C TRP A 128 1.24 -2.36 10.96
N LYS A 129 2.36 -1.91 11.50
CA LYS A 129 2.71 -2.14 12.89
C LYS A 129 2.59 -0.83 13.66
N VAL A 130 1.82 -0.86 14.75
CA VAL A 130 1.59 0.28 15.65
C VAL A 130 2.27 -0.02 16.99
N VAL A 131 3.10 0.93 17.43
CA VAL A 131 3.77 0.87 18.75
C VAL A 131 3.62 2.24 19.39
N ASP A 132 3.19 2.27 20.64
CA ASP A 132 2.99 3.49 21.42
C ASP A 132 2.17 4.56 20.66
N GLY A 133 1.05 4.14 20.08
CA GLY A 133 0.13 5.02 19.34
C GLY A 133 0.66 5.58 18.02
N LYS A 134 1.75 5.02 17.47
CA LYS A 134 2.36 5.45 16.19
C LYS A 134 2.60 4.28 15.26
N ILE A 135 2.37 4.48 13.98
CA ILE A 135 2.75 3.54 12.93
C ILE A 135 4.26 3.57 12.78
N VAL A 136 4.91 2.44 13.03
CA VAL A 136 6.38 2.29 12.92
C VAL A 136 6.80 1.57 11.64
N ASP A 137 5.97 0.66 11.14
CA ASP A 137 6.21 -0.08 9.90
C ASP A 137 4.92 -0.13 9.06
N ASN A 138 5.08 -0.06 7.76
CA ASN A 138 4.03 -0.37 6.79
C ASN A 138 4.60 -1.21 5.65
N TYR A 139 4.13 -2.43 5.53
CA TYR A 139 4.38 -3.30 4.38
C TYR A 139 3.22 -3.15 3.41
N VAL A 140 3.53 -2.72 2.20
CA VAL A 140 2.48 -2.39 1.23
C VAL A 140 2.74 -3.02 -0.12
N ASN A 141 1.67 -3.49 -0.74
CA ASN A 141 1.66 -3.87 -2.14
C ASN A 141 0.64 -2.98 -2.87
N VAL A 142 1.13 -2.19 -3.82
CA VAL A 142 0.29 -1.35 -4.70
C VAL A 142 0.40 -1.89 -6.12
N ASP A 143 -0.72 -2.22 -6.74
CA ASP A 143 -0.75 -2.85 -8.06
C ASP A 143 -0.55 -1.81 -9.18
N PHE A 144 0.69 -1.36 -9.34
CA PHE A 144 1.09 -0.44 -10.40
C PHE A 144 0.91 -1.01 -11.80
N ALA A 145 1.02 -2.34 -11.94
CA ALA A 145 0.81 -2.98 -13.24
C ALA A 145 -0.65 -2.88 -13.67
N HIS A 146 -1.58 -3.07 -12.74
CA HIS A 146 -3.01 -2.89 -12.99
C HIS A 146 -3.35 -1.43 -13.36
N VAL A 147 -2.75 -0.46 -12.67
CA VAL A 147 -2.93 0.98 -13.01
C VAL A 147 -2.40 1.28 -14.40
N ALA A 148 -1.18 0.82 -14.74
CA ALA A 148 -0.59 1.01 -16.05
C ALA A 148 -1.45 0.41 -17.17
N ALA A 149 -2.01 -0.79 -16.95
CA ALA A 149 -2.91 -1.45 -17.91
C ALA A 149 -4.19 -0.63 -18.17
N GLN A 150 -4.80 -0.04 -17.15
CA GLN A 150 -5.96 0.87 -17.30
C GLN A 150 -5.60 2.13 -18.12
N LEU A 151 -4.34 2.56 -18.05
CA LEU A 151 -3.81 3.68 -18.82
C LEU A 151 -3.35 3.29 -20.24
N GLY A 152 -3.41 2.00 -20.59
CA GLY A 152 -3.07 1.48 -21.93
C GLY A 152 -1.62 1.00 -22.05
N VAL A 153 -0.91 0.81 -20.95
CA VAL A 153 0.48 0.33 -20.93
C VAL A 153 0.54 -1.06 -20.26
N ASP A 154 0.94 -2.06 -21.06
CA ASP A 154 1.20 -3.41 -20.56
C ASP A 154 2.66 -3.53 -20.11
N LEU A 155 2.91 -3.50 -18.79
CA LEU A 155 4.24 -3.66 -18.20
C LEU A 155 4.81 -5.07 -18.41
N PHE A 156 3.98 -6.06 -18.68
CA PHE A 156 4.39 -7.44 -18.91
C PHE A 156 4.61 -7.77 -20.40
N GLN A 157 4.34 -6.81 -21.32
CA GLN A 157 4.58 -6.95 -22.76
C GLN A 157 3.95 -8.23 -23.37
N GLY A 158 2.74 -8.57 -22.95
CA GLY A 158 2.04 -9.79 -23.34
C GLY A 158 2.52 -11.07 -22.65
N HIS A 159 3.50 -10.98 -21.73
CA HIS A 159 4.02 -12.14 -21.00
C HIS A 159 3.31 -12.40 -19.65
N GLY A 160 2.32 -11.59 -19.29
CA GLY A 160 1.49 -11.82 -18.10
C GLY A 160 0.83 -13.21 -18.13
N TRP A 161 0.60 -13.77 -16.95
CA TRP A 161 0.05 -15.11 -16.83
C TRP A 161 -1.46 -15.16 -17.11
N GLU A 162 -2.14 -14.01 -17.14
CA GLU A 162 -3.52 -13.89 -17.62
C GLU A 162 -3.70 -14.41 -19.08
N ALA A 163 -2.60 -14.51 -19.83
CA ALA A 163 -2.59 -15.14 -21.15
C ALA A 163 -2.94 -16.64 -21.10
N PHE A 164 -2.71 -17.33 -19.98
CA PHE A 164 -3.18 -18.70 -19.78
C PHE A 164 -4.69 -18.75 -19.59
N ASP A 165 -5.28 -17.81 -18.85
CA ASP A 165 -6.72 -17.72 -18.60
C ASP A 165 -7.50 -17.46 -19.90
N ARG A 166 -6.87 -16.73 -20.83
CA ARG A 166 -7.44 -16.43 -22.17
C ARG A 166 -7.10 -17.47 -23.22
N ALA A 167 -6.44 -18.57 -22.86
CA ALA A 167 -5.97 -19.62 -23.76
C ALA A 167 -5.01 -19.12 -24.88
N GLU A 168 -4.36 -18.00 -24.66
CA GLU A 168 -3.32 -17.43 -25.57
C GLU A 168 -1.97 -18.11 -25.36
N LYS A 169 -1.79 -18.79 -24.23
CA LYS A 169 -0.62 -19.61 -23.89
C LYS A 169 -1.07 -20.97 -23.40
N THR A 170 -0.28 -21.98 -23.72
CA THR A 170 -0.48 -23.36 -23.19
C THR A 170 0.43 -23.55 -21.98
N PRO A 171 -0.11 -24.02 -20.82
CA PRO A 171 0.73 -24.36 -19.68
C PRO A 171 1.77 -25.43 -20.07
N PRO A 172 3.01 -25.36 -19.54
CA PRO A 172 4.00 -26.40 -19.78
C PRO A 172 3.49 -27.75 -19.25
N THR A 173 3.74 -28.81 -19.99
CA THR A 173 3.45 -30.17 -19.51
C THR A 173 4.44 -30.50 -18.41
N PRO A 174 4.02 -31.08 -17.25
CA PRO A 174 4.91 -31.46 -16.15
C PRO A 174 5.98 -32.46 -16.56
#